data_04938cec45d398686482073b3259fcf2
#
_entry.id   04938cec45d398686482073b3259fcf2
#
_cell.length_a   1.000
_cell.length_b   1.000
_cell.length_c   1.000
_cell.angle_alpha   90.00
_cell.angle_beta   90.00
_cell.angle_gamma   90.00
#
_symmetry.space_group_name_H-M   'P 1'
#
loop_
_entity.id
_entity.type
_entity.pdbx_description
1 polymer ?
#
loop_
_entity_poly.entity_id
_entity_poly.type
_entity_poly.pdbx_seq_one_letter_code
_entity_poly.pdbx_strand_id
1 'polypeptide(L)'
;MMAYNTVAEIPGTDKKDELVMLGGHLDSWHGGTGATDNAAGVSVAMEAVRILKALGVQPRRTIRIALWSGEEQGLLGSRAYVRQHFAERQPTPQQQQQRDEMGRMMASMNPLGPLVTKPDHEKLSVYFNLDNGTGKVRGVYLQGNEAVRPIFRAWLAPFHDLGAATLTLQNTGGTDHLAFDGVGLPGFQFIQDPVEYDTRTHHSNMDTYDRLQSDDMKQASVIMAAFVYNAAMRDEKLPRKAAR
;
A
#
# COMPACT_ATOMS: atom_id res chain seq x y z
N MET A 1 -22.45 11.39 -0.12
CA MET A 1 -21.67 11.41 -1.38
C MET A 1 -21.11 10.00 -1.57
N MET A 2 -21.17 9.47 -2.78
CA MET A 2 -20.54 8.16 -3.11
C MET A 2 -19.14 8.43 -3.66
N ALA A 3 -18.13 7.69 -3.17
CA ALA A 3 -16.78 7.69 -3.70
C ALA A 3 -16.43 6.28 -4.18
N TYR A 4 -15.49 6.17 -5.12
CA TYR A 4 -15.16 4.90 -5.77
C TYR A 4 -13.66 4.67 -5.75
N ASN A 5 -13.25 3.46 -5.41
CA ASN A 5 -11.89 2.99 -5.68
C ASN A 5 -11.78 2.56 -7.14
N THR A 6 -10.63 2.80 -7.75
CA THR A 6 -10.34 2.32 -9.11
C THR A 6 -9.45 1.09 -9.02
N VAL A 7 -9.87 -0.01 -9.66
CA VAL A 7 -9.16 -1.29 -9.62
C VAL A 7 -8.97 -1.83 -11.03
N ALA A 8 -7.75 -2.32 -11.34
CA ALA A 8 -7.43 -2.97 -12.61
C ALA A 8 -6.47 -4.14 -12.37
N GLU A 9 -6.39 -5.07 -13.35
CA GLU A 9 -5.61 -6.30 -13.20
C GLU A 9 -4.76 -6.64 -14.41
N ILE A 10 -3.62 -7.29 -14.15
CA ILE A 10 -2.95 -8.19 -15.07
C ILE A 10 -3.29 -9.62 -14.61
N PRO A 11 -4.07 -10.38 -15.36
CA PRO A 11 -4.46 -11.74 -14.96
C PRO A 11 -3.25 -12.65 -14.74
N GLY A 12 -3.31 -13.48 -13.71
CA GLY A 12 -2.32 -14.52 -13.45
C GLY A 12 -2.50 -15.76 -14.34
N THR A 13 -1.55 -16.68 -14.25
CA THR A 13 -1.55 -17.95 -14.99
C THR A 13 -1.90 -19.13 -14.08
N ASP A 14 -0.91 -19.90 -13.63
CA ASP A 14 -1.09 -21.11 -12.81
C ASP A 14 -1.55 -20.84 -11.37
N LYS A 15 -1.35 -19.63 -10.85
CA LYS A 15 -1.81 -19.16 -9.54
C LYS A 15 -2.75 -17.96 -9.62
N LYS A 16 -3.57 -17.91 -10.68
CA LYS A 16 -4.45 -16.76 -11.01
C LYS A 16 -5.42 -16.37 -9.90
N ASP A 17 -5.76 -17.29 -8.99
CA ASP A 17 -6.66 -17.06 -7.87
C ASP A 17 -5.95 -16.41 -6.66
N GLU A 18 -4.62 -16.37 -6.67
CA GLU A 18 -3.82 -15.64 -5.68
C GLU A 18 -3.51 -14.21 -6.17
N LEU A 19 -3.41 -13.28 -5.22
CA LEU A 19 -3.30 -11.85 -5.51
C LEU A 19 -1.99 -11.26 -5.01
N VAL A 20 -1.40 -10.40 -5.82
CA VAL A 20 -0.39 -9.41 -5.43
C VAL A 20 -0.99 -8.04 -5.75
N MET A 21 -1.01 -7.14 -4.76
CA MET A 21 -1.61 -5.82 -4.94
C MET A 21 -0.57 -4.71 -4.77
N LEU A 22 -0.81 -3.59 -5.47
CA LEU A 22 -0.07 -2.34 -5.32
C LEU A 22 -1.02 -1.17 -5.47
N GLY A 23 -0.65 0.00 -4.96
CA GLY A 23 -1.47 1.20 -5.13
C GLY A 23 -1.04 2.39 -4.30
N GLY A 24 -1.94 3.34 -4.21
CA GLY A 24 -1.88 4.59 -3.47
C GLY A 24 -3.25 5.26 -3.53
N HIS A 25 -3.44 6.39 -2.85
CA HIS A 25 -4.72 7.09 -2.86
C HIS A 25 -4.81 8.18 -3.93
N LEU A 26 -6.03 8.43 -4.40
CA LEU A 26 -6.36 9.39 -5.47
C LEU A 26 -6.78 10.76 -4.94
N ASP A 27 -7.32 10.79 -3.74
CA ASP A 27 -7.76 12.03 -3.11
C ASP A 27 -6.59 12.80 -2.52
N SER A 28 -6.82 14.07 -2.19
CA SER A 28 -5.84 14.96 -1.58
C SER A 28 -6.56 16.08 -0.83
N TRP A 29 -5.79 16.85 -0.04
CA TRP A 29 -6.30 18.05 0.59
C TRP A 29 -6.55 19.18 -0.42
N HIS A 30 -7.49 20.08 -0.07
CA HIS A 30 -8.01 21.11 -0.97
C HIS A 30 -7.02 22.26 -1.29
N GLY A 31 -5.93 22.37 -0.54
CA GLY A 31 -5.03 23.51 -0.65
C GLY A 31 -4.12 23.51 -1.87
N GLY A 32 -3.76 22.34 -2.38
CA GLY A 32 -2.87 22.13 -3.52
C GLY A 32 -3.49 21.24 -4.59
N THR A 33 -2.63 20.69 -5.45
CA THR A 33 -3.06 19.74 -6.50
C THR A 33 -2.87 18.27 -6.10
N GLY A 34 -2.34 18.00 -4.89
CA GLY A 34 -2.07 16.65 -4.42
C GLY A 34 -0.97 15.96 -5.24
N ALA A 35 0.04 16.72 -5.68
CA ALA A 35 1.07 16.17 -6.56
C ALA A 35 1.99 15.18 -5.84
N THR A 36 2.47 15.55 -4.64
CA THR A 36 3.32 14.69 -3.82
C THR A 36 2.52 13.80 -2.89
N ASP A 37 1.30 14.22 -2.53
CA ASP A 37 0.35 13.56 -1.66
C ASP A 37 -1.03 13.46 -2.34
N ASN A 38 -1.34 12.40 -3.16
CA ASN A 38 -0.45 11.28 -3.47
C ASN A 38 -0.48 10.94 -4.97
N ALA A 39 -0.56 11.94 -5.87
CA ALA A 39 -0.46 11.68 -7.31
C ALA A 39 0.89 11.04 -7.68
N ALA A 40 1.96 11.31 -6.92
CA ALA A 40 3.26 10.67 -7.08
C ALA A 40 3.15 9.15 -6.90
N GLY A 41 2.60 8.69 -5.78
CA GLY A 41 2.43 7.25 -5.49
C GLY A 41 1.51 6.56 -6.49
N VAL A 42 0.39 7.20 -6.86
CA VAL A 42 -0.52 6.73 -7.90
C VAL A 42 0.22 6.56 -9.23
N SER A 43 0.98 7.58 -9.66
CA SER A 43 1.73 7.54 -10.92
C SER A 43 2.79 6.46 -10.93
N VAL A 44 3.51 6.27 -9.82
CA VAL A 44 4.50 5.20 -9.65
C VAL A 44 3.84 3.81 -9.74
N ALA A 45 2.71 3.61 -9.09
CA ALA A 45 1.98 2.35 -9.16
C ALA A 45 1.46 2.05 -10.58
N MET A 46 0.91 3.06 -11.26
CA MET A 46 0.46 2.95 -12.66
C MET A 46 1.62 2.65 -13.60
N GLU A 47 2.76 3.34 -13.43
CA GLU A 47 3.95 3.10 -14.25
C GLU A 47 4.56 1.73 -14.01
N ALA A 48 4.57 1.24 -12.76
CA ALA A 48 5.01 -0.12 -12.45
C ALA A 48 4.18 -1.18 -13.22
N VAL A 49 2.85 -1.03 -13.25
CA VAL A 49 1.96 -1.90 -14.03
C VAL A 49 2.20 -1.74 -15.53
N ARG A 50 2.41 -0.50 -16.02
CA ARG A 50 2.73 -0.25 -17.43
C ARG A 50 4.03 -0.93 -17.83
N ILE A 51 5.08 -0.87 -16.99
CA ILE A 51 6.37 -1.55 -17.23
C ILE A 51 6.14 -3.06 -17.38
N LEU A 52 5.45 -3.69 -16.44
CA LEU A 52 5.19 -5.13 -16.48
C LEU A 52 4.38 -5.53 -17.73
N LYS A 53 3.40 -4.73 -18.09
CA LYS A 53 2.60 -4.95 -19.31
C LYS A 53 3.44 -4.79 -20.58
N ALA A 54 4.27 -3.75 -20.67
CA ALA A 54 5.13 -3.49 -21.84
C ALA A 54 6.19 -4.56 -22.03
N LEU A 55 6.69 -5.17 -20.96
CA LEU A 55 7.61 -6.30 -21.00
C LEU A 55 6.93 -7.63 -21.34
N GLY A 56 5.61 -7.66 -21.50
CA GLY A 56 4.87 -8.88 -21.80
C GLY A 56 4.89 -9.92 -20.67
N VAL A 57 5.07 -9.48 -19.43
CA VAL A 57 5.13 -10.36 -18.26
C VAL A 57 3.85 -11.20 -18.17
N GLN A 58 4.02 -12.51 -18.01
CA GLN A 58 2.96 -13.46 -17.71
C GLN A 58 3.08 -13.86 -16.24
N PRO A 59 2.44 -13.13 -15.31
CA PRO A 59 2.60 -13.38 -13.89
C PRO A 59 1.92 -14.69 -13.50
N ARG A 60 2.45 -15.39 -12.51
CA ARG A 60 1.78 -16.58 -11.97
C ARG A 60 0.54 -16.18 -11.15
N ARG A 61 0.68 -15.14 -10.27
CA ARG A 61 -0.42 -14.56 -9.51
C ARG A 61 -1.02 -13.37 -10.25
N THR A 62 -2.31 -13.15 -10.08
CA THR A 62 -2.95 -11.93 -10.58
C THR A 62 -2.36 -10.71 -9.87
N ILE A 63 -1.90 -9.74 -10.67
CA ILE A 63 -1.43 -8.44 -10.18
C ILE A 63 -2.60 -7.48 -10.24
N ARG A 64 -2.95 -6.88 -9.10
CA ARG A 64 -4.07 -5.94 -8.98
C ARG A 64 -3.55 -4.58 -8.51
N ILE A 65 -3.70 -3.57 -9.36
CA ILE A 65 -3.54 -2.18 -8.92
C ILE A 65 -4.85 -1.70 -8.32
N ALA A 66 -4.77 -1.00 -7.19
CA ALA A 66 -5.91 -0.39 -6.54
C ALA A 66 -5.57 1.04 -6.16
N LEU A 67 -6.38 1.99 -6.65
CA LEU A 67 -6.26 3.40 -6.36
C LEU A 67 -7.42 3.80 -5.44
N TRP A 68 -7.08 4.26 -4.25
CA TRP A 68 -8.03 4.44 -3.16
C TRP A 68 -8.65 5.84 -3.14
N SER A 69 -9.86 5.94 -2.61
CA SER A 69 -10.55 7.20 -2.36
C SER A 69 -10.74 7.40 -0.86
N GLY A 70 -10.66 8.65 -0.40
CA GLY A 70 -10.94 9.01 1.00
C GLY A 70 -9.87 8.52 1.96
N GLU A 71 -8.63 8.48 1.53
CA GLU A 71 -7.49 8.20 2.40
C GLU A 71 -7.34 9.29 3.45
N GLU A 72 -7.34 10.55 3.01
CA GLU A 72 -7.20 11.77 3.80
C GLU A 72 -8.26 11.92 4.90
N GLN A 73 -9.40 11.26 4.74
CA GLN A 73 -10.49 11.23 5.73
C GLN A 73 -10.45 9.98 6.61
N GLY A 74 -9.35 9.22 6.60
CA GLY A 74 -9.12 8.07 7.48
C GLY A 74 -9.15 6.72 6.79
N LEU A 75 -8.49 6.59 5.64
CA LEU A 75 -8.31 5.33 4.88
C LEU A 75 -9.66 4.70 4.45
N LEU A 76 -10.65 5.52 4.13
CA LEU A 76 -12.03 5.04 3.95
C LEU A 76 -12.14 4.01 2.82
N GLY A 77 -11.48 4.27 1.68
CA GLY A 77 -11.53 3.41 0.50
C GLY A 77 -10.84 2.07 0.70
N SER A 78 -9.59 2.07 1.18
CA SER A 78 -8.85 0.83 1.42
C SER A 78 -9.47 -0.02 2.53
N ARG A 79 -9.92 0.60 3.63
CA ARG A 79 -10.63 -0.11 4.71
C ARG A 79 -11.94 -0.71 4.24
N ALA A 80 -12.73 0.03 3.44
CA ALA A 80 -13.97 -0.50 2.87
C ALA A 80 -13.70 -1.70 1.95
N TYR A 81 -12.66 -1.61 1.11
CA TYR A 81 -12.25 -2.67 0.22
C TYR A 81 -11.79 -3.91 1.00
N VAL A 82 -10.89 -3.74 1.98
CA VAL A 82 -10.42 -4.85 2.82
C VAL A 82 -11.58 -5.52 3.56
N ARG A 83 -12.48 -4.72 4.14
CA ARG A 83 -13.68 -5.22 4.80
C ARG A 83 -14.60 -5.99 3.85
N GLN A 84 -14.75 -5.52 2.62
CA GLN A 84 -15.61 -6.17 1.63
C GLN A 84 -15.04 -7.49 1.13
N HIS A 85 -13.73 -7.59 0.91
CA HIS A 85 -13.12 -8.69 0.19
C HIS A 85 -12.33 -9.66 1.09
N PHE A 86 -11.65 -9.18 2.13
CA PHE A 86 -10.67 -9.98 2.86
C PHE A 86 -11.05 -10.30 4.29
N ALA A 87 -11.30 -9.31 5.11
CA ALA A 87 -11.61 -9.51 6.52
C ALA A 87 -12.11 -8.21 7.17
N GLU A 88 -12.79 -8.37 8.30
CA GLU A 88 -13.16 -7.25 9.17
C GLU A 88 -12.93 -7.60 10.62
N ARG A 89 -12.56 -6.60 11.42
CA ARG A 89 -12.62 -6.73 12.89
C ARG A 89 -13.96 -6.26 13.39
N GLN A 90 -14.49 -6.98 14.35
CA GLN A 90 -15.73 -6.57 15.03
C GLN A 90 -15.39 -5.51 16.10
N PRO A 91 -16.29 -4.58 16.41
CA PRO A 91 -16.12 -3.73 17.58
C PRO A 91 -16.14 -4.56 18.87
N THR A 92 -15.31 -4.18 19.85
CA THR A 92 -15.39 -4.79 21.18
C THR A 92 -16.71 -4.42 21.89
N PRO A 93 -17.13 -5.16 22.96
CA PRO A 93 -18.29 -4.78 23.73
C PRO A 93 -18.22 -3.34 24.27
N GLN A 94 -17.04 -2.86 24.67
CA GLN A 94 -16.81 -1.50 25.12
C GLN A 94 -17.00 -0.49 23.98
N GLN A 95 -16.51 -0.79 22.79
CA GLN A 95 -16.72 0.04 21.61
C GLN A 95 -18.18 0.07 21.17
N GLN A 96 -18.92 -1.02 21.31
CA GLN A 96 -20.35 -1.09 21.01
C GLN A 96 -21.22 -0.28 21.99
N GLN A 97 -20.73 -0.07 23.22
CA GLN A 97 -21.41 0.71 24.25
C GLN A 97 -21.21 2.22 24.12
N GLN A 98 -20.45 2.70 23.14
CA GLN A 98 -20.29 4.14 22.89
C GLN A 98 -21.65 4.78 22.60
N ARG A 99 -22.00 5.80 23.41
CA ARG A 99 -23.34 6.42 23.34
C ARG A 99 -23.40 7.61 22.39
N ASP A 100 -22.31 8.33 22.24
CA ASP A 100 -22.23 9.47 21.33
C ASP A 100 -21.88 9.03 19.90
N GLU A 101 -22.23 9.90 18.94
CA GLU A 101 -22.04 9.63 17.51
C GLU A 101 -20.54 9.54 17.14
N MET A 102 -19.72 10.40 17.71
CA MET A 102 -18.28 10.44 17.48
C MET A 102 -17.64 9.14 17.95
N GLY A 103 -17.94 8.66 19.15
CA GLY A 103 -17.41 7.42 19.71
C GLY A 103 -17.83 6.20 18.85
N ARG A 104 -19.09 6.16 18.35
CA ARG A 104 -19.54 5.10 17.44
C ARG A 104 -18.79 5.15 16.10
N MET A 105 -18.60 6.34 15.56
CA MET A 105 -17.84 6.53 14.33
C MET A 105 -16.38 6.05 14.51
N MET A 106 -15.70 6.47 15.56
CA MET A 106 -14.32 6.06 15.86
C MET A 106 -14.22 4.53 16.07
N ALA A 107 -15.18 3.93 16.78
CA ALA A 107 -15.24 2.48 16.97
C ALA A 107 -15.42 1.71 15.65
N SER A 108 -16.21 2.24 14.72
CA SER A 108 -16.42 1.64 13.40
C SER A 108 -15.21 1.81 12.48
N MET A 109 -14.47 2.89 12.63
CA MET A 109 -13.25 3.16 11.85
C MET A 109 -12.05 2.31 12.32
N ASN A 110 -11.97 1.99 13.61
CA ASN A 110 -10.88 1.22 14.17
C ASN A 110 -11.39 0.16 15.17
N PRO A 111 -12.09 -0.88 14.71
CA PRO A 111 -12.59 -1.96 15.56
C PRO A 111 -11.43 -2.81 16.10
N LEU A 112 -11.48 -3.12 17.40
CA LEU A 112 -10.42 -3.82 18.14
C LEU A 112 -10.78 -5.27 18.53
N GLY A 113 -11.97 -5.70 18.19
CA GLY A 113 -12.45 -7.03 18.55
C GLY A 113 -12.00 -8.15 17.61
N PRO A 114 -12.67 -9.31 17.65
CA PRO A 114 -12.28 -10.48 16.87
C PRO A 114 -12.24 -10.21 15.38
N LEU A 115 -11.24 -10.80 14.71
CA LEU A 115 -11.11 -10.79 13.26
C LEU A 115 -12.04 -11.85 12.65
N VAL A 116 -12.84 -11.43 11.66
CA VAL A 116 -13.67 -12.31 10.83
C VAL A 116 -13.10 -12.29 9.41
N THR A 117 -12.51 -13.39 8.99
CA THR A 117 -11.92 -13.52 7.65
C THR A 117 -12.96 -13.96 6.62
N LYS A 118 -12.72 -13.58 5.37
CA LYS A 118 -13.49 -13.98 4.19
C LYS A 118 -12.65 -14.90 3.30
N PRO A 119 -13.26 -15.63 2.34
CA PRO A 119 -12.52 -16.59 1.51
C PRO A 119 -11.32 -15.97 0.74
N ASP A 120 -11.40 -14.72 0.37
CA ASP A 120 -10.32 -14.04 -0.34
C ASP A 120 -9.14 -13.62 0.55
N HIS A 121 -9.31 -13.66 1.89
CA HIS A 121 -8.23 -13.36 2.83
C HIS A 121 -7.01 -14.25 2.58
N GLU A 122 -7.23 -15.53 2.32
CA GLU A 122 -6.14 -16.48 2.06
C GLU A 122 -5.52 -16.31 0.66
N LYS A 123 -6.18 -15.63 -0.26
CA LYS A 123 -5.68 -15.42 -1.61
C LYS A 123 -4.63 -14.32 -1.70
N LEU A 124 -4.67 -13.31 -0.84
CA LEU A 124 -3.72 -12.20 -0.89
C LEU A 124 -2.33 -12.64 -0.42
N SER A 125 -1.34 -12.42 -1.28
CA SER A 125 0.07 -12.56 -0.96
C SER A 125 0.62 -11.30 -0.28
N VAL A 126 0.36 -10.13 -0.88
CA VAL A 126 0.91 -8.86 -0.39
C VAL A 126 0.19 -7.66 -1.02
N TYR A 127 0.19 -6.52 -0.30
CA TYR A 127 -0.09 -5.19 -0.81
C TYR A 127 1.12 -4.26 -0.62
N PHE A 128 1.56 -3.59 -1.68
CA PHE A 128 2.61 -2.58 -1.68
C PHE A 128 2.02 -1.19 -1.87
N ASN A 129 2.35 -0.28 -0.97
CA ASN A 129 1.89 1.11 -0.95
C ASN A 129 3.06 2.07 -1.17
N LEU A 130 2.79 3.21 -1.79
CA LEU A 130 3.73 4.33 -1.90
C LEU A 130 3.01 5.63 -1.62
N ASP A 131 3.40 6.31 -0.52
CA ASP A 131 2.69 7.48 -0.03
C ASP A 131 3.55 8.25 0.99
N ASN A 132 4.71 8.74 0.55
CA ASN A 132 5.61 9.61 1.32
C ASN A 132 6.32 10.59 0.38
N GLY A 133 5.56 11.19 -0.55
CA GLY A 133 6.07 12.19 -1.46
C GLY A 133 6.71 11.62 -2.72
N THR A 134 7.64 12.39 -3.29
CA THR A 134 8.22 12.15 -4.61
C THR A 134 9.64 11.59 -4.60
N GLY A 135 10.26 11.47 -3.43
CA GLY A 135 11.68 11.13 -3.30
C GLY A 135 12.02 9.68 -3.65
N LYS A 136 13.31 9.40 -3.81
CA LYS A 136 13.82 8.05 -4.10
C LYS A 136 13.39 7.04 -3.06
N VAL A 137 13.03 5.86 -3.52
CA VAL A 137 12.87 4.70 -2.65
C VAL A 137 14.23 4.31 -2.08
N ARG A 138 14.31 4.22 -0.74
CA ARG A 138 15.50 3.81 0.02
C ARG A 138 15.38 2.40 0.57
N GLY A 139 14.16 1.87 0.63
CA GLY A 139 13.90 0.53 1.17
C GLY A 139 12.45 0.31 1.53
N VAL A 140 12.20 -0.54 2.55
CA VAL A 140 10.86 -0.95 2.95
C VAL A 140 10.72 -0.98 4.47
N TYR A 141 9.59 -0.48 4.99
CA TYR A 141 9.14 -0.72 6.35
C TYR A 141 8.53 -2.13 6.43
N LEU A 142 9.10 -3.01 7.27
CA LEU A 142 8.67 -4.41 7.36
C LEU A 142 7.41 -4.62 8.23
N GLN A 143 6.88 -3.57 8.82
CA GLN A 143 5.67 -3.59 9.66
C GLN A 143 5.71 -4.69 10.74
N GLY A 144 6.88 -4.87 11.36
CA GLY A 144 7.11 -5.91 12.37
C GLY A 144 7.18 -7.35 11.82
N ASN A 145 7.16 -7.53 10.50
CA ASN A 145 7.23 -8.85 9.86
C ASN A 145 8.68 -9.23 9.51
N GLU A 146 9.42 -9.77 10.47
CA GLU A 146 10.82 -10.17 10.25
C GLU A 146 10.99 -11.27 9.20
N ALA A 147 9.98 -12.11 9.00
CA ALA A 147 10.06 -13.24 8.07
C ALA A 147 10.22 -12.80 6.60
N VAL A 148 9.82 -11.58 6.23
CA VAL A 148 10.01 -11.05 4.87
C VAL A 148 11.42 -10.45 4.66
N ARG A 149 12.22 -10.19 5.71
CA ARG A 149 13.53 -9.54 5.61
C ARG A 149 14.47 -10.21 4.62
N PRO A 150 14.72 -11.53 4.67
CA PRO A 150 15.63 -12.18 3.72
C PRO A 150 15.12 -12.10 2.28
N ILE A 151 13.80 -12.13 2.09
CA ILE A 151 13.15 -12.03 0.79
C ILE A 151 13.38 -10.62 0.21
N PHE A 152 13.01 -9.58 0.95
CA PHE A 152 13.17 -8.19 0.49
C PHE A 152 14.62 -7.77 0.34
N ARG A 153 15.53 -8.31 1.18
CA ARG A 153 16.97 -8.10 1.00
C ARG A 153 17.44 -8.61 -0.37
N ALA A 154 17.00 -9.81 -0.77
CA ALA A 154 17.33 -10.35 -2.08
C ALA A 154 16.72 -9.52 -3.22
N TRP A 155 15.51 -9.02 -3.05
CA TRP A 155 14.83 -8.19 -4.06
C TRP A 155 15.41 -6.78 -4.19
N LEU A 156 15.98 -6.22 -3.11
CA LEU A 156 16.66 -4.92 -3.14
C LEU A 156 18.09 -5.01 -3.68
N ALA A 157 18.72 -6.17 -3.64
CA ALA A 157 20.13 -6.32 -4.04
C ALA A 157 20.46 -5.71 -5.42
N PRO A 158 19.65 -5.87 -6.47
CA PRO A 158 19.89 -5.26 -7.78
C PRO A 158 19.80 -3.72 -7.79
N PHE A 159 19.30 -3.09 -6.73
CA PHE A 159 19.05 -1.65 -6.63
C PHE A 159 19.92 -0.94 -5.60
N HIS A 160 20.95 -1.62 -5.08
CA HIS A 160 21.87 -1.03 -4.10
C HIS A 160 22.64 0.17 -4.70
N ASP A 161 23.01 0.11 -5.96
CA ASP A 161 23.63 1.20 -6.72
C ASP A 161 22.69 2.41 -6.92
N LEU A 162 21.37 2.18 -6.88
CA LEU A 162 20.36 3.23 -6.89
C LEU A 162 20.03 3.76 -5.48
N GLY A 163 20.72 3.25 -4.44
CA GLY A 163 20.58 3.68 -3.06
C GLY A 163 19.40 3.04 -2.30
N ALA A 164 18.82 1.95 -2.82
CA ALA A 164 17.71 1.23 -2.18
C ALA A 164 18.22 -0.04 -1.48
N ALA A 165 18.52 0.05 -0.18
CA ALA A 165 19.10 -1.06 0.59
C ALA A 165 18.54 -1.20 2.01
N THR A 166 17.70 -0.26 2.46
CA THR A 166 17.26 -0.17 3.85
C THR A 166 16.07 -1.10 4.13
N LEU A 167 16.17 -1.90 5.17
CA LEU A 167 15.07 -2.70 5.72
C LEU A 167 14.95 -2.42 7.22
N THR A 168 13.83 -1.91 7.66
CA THR A 168 13.57 -1.64 9.08
C THR A 168 12.35 -2.42 9.57
N LEU A 169 12.44 -2.95 10.80
CA LEU A 169 11.29 -3.58 11.47
C LEU A 169 10.25 -2.57 11.95
N GLN A 170 10.58 -1.29 11.91
CA GLN A 170 9.66 -0.25 12.34
C GLN A 170 8.35 -0.33 11.55
N ASN A 171 7.28 0.00 12.22
CA ASN A 171 6.01 0.28 11.59
C ASN A 171 6.04 1.73 11.12
N THR A 172 5.43 1.97 9.96
CA THR A 172 5.01 3.32 9.58
C THR A 172 3.50 3.39 9.62
N GLY A 173 2.96 4.57 9.83
CA GLY A 173 1.52 4.80 10.00
C GLY A 173 0.95 5.67 8.88
N GLY A 174 -0.30 6.03 9.04
CA GLY A 174 -0.94 7.13 8.31
C GLY A 174 -1.41 6.82 6.89
N THR A 175 -1.27 5.58 6.36
CA THR A 175 -1.68 5.31 4.97
C THR A 175 -2.21 3.89 4.72
N ASP A 176 -2.66 3.61 3.51
CA ASP A 176 -3.54 2.51 3.10
C ASP A 176 -3.03 1.09 3.36
N HIS A 177 -1.71 0.87 3.46
CA HIS A 177 -1.17 -0.44 3.84
C HIS A 177 -1.66 -0.92 5.21
N LEU A 178 -2.03 0.04 6.09
CA LEU A 178 -2.56 -0.27 7.42
C LEU A 178 -3.92 -0.98 7.37
N ALA A 179 -4.72 -0.75 6.34
CA ALA A 179 -5.98 -1.48 6.16
C ALA A 179 -5.75 -2.99 6.02
N PHE A 180 -4.68 -3.37 5.33
CA PHE A 180 -4.27 -4.77 5.15
C PHE A 180 -3.56 -5.31 6.40
N ASP A 181 -2.57 -4.58 6.90
CA ASP A 181 -1.79 -4.97 8.08
C ASP A 181 -2.67 -5.18 9.32
N GLY A 182 -3.69 -4.33 9.50
CA GLY A 182 -4.65 -4.40 10.61
C GLY A 182 -5.48 -5.69 10.66
N VAL A 183 -5.61 -6.40 9.53
CA VAL A 183 -6.31 -7.68 9.44
C VAL A 183 -5.36 -8.87 9.24
N GLY A 184 -4.06 -8.69 9.49
CA GLY A 184 -3.04 -9.73 9.42
C GLY A 184 -2.56 -10.08 8.00
N LEU A 185 -2.91 -9.26 7.01
CA LEU A 185 -2.42 -9.40 5.65
C LEU A 185 -1.09 -8.64 5.48
N PRO A 186 -0.13 -9.16 4.69
CA PRO A 186 1.12 -8.45 4.40
C PRO A 186 0.85 -7.16 3.63
N GLY A 187 0.96 -6.01 4.30
CA GLY A 187 0.85 -4.67 3.74
C GLY A 187 2.10 -3.87 4.07
N PHE A 188 2.77 -3.32 3.05
CA PHE A 188 4.05 -2.65 3.23
C PHE A 188 4.06 -1.28 2.55
N GLN A 189 4.76 -0.35 3.21
CA GLN A 189 5.08 0.98 2.69
C GLN A 189 6.58 1.04 2.37
N PHE A 190 6.92 1.64 1.23
CA PHE A 190 8.32 1.92 0.91
C PHE A 190 8.84 3.10 1.74
N ILE A 191 10.14 3.07 2.06
CA ILE A 191 10.87 4.19 2.64
C ILE A 191 11.30 5.09 1.49
N GLN A 192 10.97 6.37 1.56
CA GLN A 192 11.35 7.37 0.56
C GLN A 192 12.22 8.47 1.18
N ASP A 193 13.04 9.12 0.34
CA ASP A 193 13.66 10.39 0.73
C ASP A 193 12.55 11.43 0.94
N PRO A 194 12.58 12.22 2.01
CA PRO A 194 11.48 13.13 2.34
C PRO A 194 11.32 14.30 1.34
N VAL A 195 12.35 14.77 0.66
CA VAL A 195 12.34 15.83 -0.35
C VAL A 195 11.28 16.90 -0.11
N GLU A 196 11.39 17.64 0.98
CA GLU A 196 10.41 18.67 1.39
C GLU A 196 8.99 18.15 1.70
N TYR A 197 8.73 16.83 1.71
CA TYR A 197 7.40 16.29 1.97
C TYR A 197 6.88 16.76 3.33
N ASP A 198 7.57 16.41 4.40
CA ASP A 198 7.15 16.77 5.77
C ASP A 198 7.29 18.26 6.10
N THR A 199 8.14 18.98 5.36
CA THR A 199 8.48 20.38 5.69
C THR A 199 7.74 21.41 4.86
N ARG A 200 7.16 21.02 3.72
CA ARG A 200 6.58 21.97 2.78
C ARG A 200 5.32 21.50 2.07
N THR A 201 5.28 20.27 1.52
CA THR A 201 4.21 19.88 0.60
C THR A 201 3.07 19.13 1.29
N HIS A 202 3.36 18.25 2.24
CA HIS A 202 2.36 17.44 2.93
C HIS A 202 1.23 18.29 3.52
N HIS A 203 0.01 18.04 3.08
CA HIS A 203 -1.22 18.70 3.50
C HIS A 203 -1.23 20.23 3.33
N SER A 204 -0.50 20.77 2.35
CA SER A 204 -0.36 22.21 2.17
C SER A 204 -0.72 22.67 0.75
N ASN A 205 -0.88 23.98 0.59
CA ASN A 205 -1.08 24.60 -0.72
C ASN A 205 0.19 24.64 -1.60
N MET A 206 1.31 24.16 -1.05
CA MET A 206 2.57 24.03 -1.78
C MET A 206 2.72 22.67 -2.48
N ASP A 207 1.74 21.77 -2.32
CA ASP A 207 1.73 20.47 -2.98
C ASP A 207 1.28 20.59 -4.43
N THR A 208 2.22 20.97 -5.29
CA THR A 208 2.02 21.30 -6.70
C THR A 208 2.96 20.50 -7.59
N TYR A 209 2.61 20.39 -8.87
CA TYR A 209 3.28 19.57 -9.87
C TYR A 209 4.80 19.83 -9.99
N ASP A 210 5.23 21.07 -9.83
CA ASP A 210 6.64 21.48 -9.89
C ASP A 210 7.51 20.89 -8.76
N ARG A 211 6.90 20.28 -7.75
CA ARG A 211 7.60 19.60 -6.65
C ARG A 211 8.01 18.17 -6.99
N LEU A 212 7.44 17.60 -8.03
CA LEU A 212 7.75 16.22 -8.43
C LEU A 212 9.19 16.06 -8.93
N GLN A 213 9.88 15.04 -8.46
CA GLN A 213 11.24 14.71 -8.85
C GLN A 213 11.21 13.55 -9.87
N SER A 214 11.28 13.88 -11.16
CA SER A 214 11.11 12.93 -12.27
C SER A 214 12.00 11.70 -12.17
N ASP A 215 13.28 11.86 -11.85
CA ASP A 215 14.23 10.74 -11.82
C ASP A 215 14.02 9.85 -10.60
N ASP A 216 13.58 10.44 -9.48
CA ASP A 216 13.23 9.69 -8.27
C ASP A 216 11.96 8.87 -8.49
N MET A 217 10.96 9.42 -9.18
CA MET A 217 9.74 8.70 -9.54
C MET A 217 10.02 7.54 -10.51
N LYS A 218 10.94 7.71 -11.46
CA LYS A 218 11.38 6.63 -12.36
C LYS A 218 12.04 5.50 -11.57
N GLN A 219 12.94 5.85 -10.64
CA GLN A 219 13.59 4.88 -9.75
C GLN A 219 12.56 4.12 -8.91
N ALA A 220 11.62 4.83 -8.29
CA ALA A 220 10.55 4.23 -7.49
C ALA A 220 9.67 3.28 -8.33
N SER A 221 9.33 3.67 -9.57
CA SER A 221 8.52 2.84 -10.48
C SER A 221 9.19 1.53 -10.84
N VAL A 222 10.50 1.55 -11.11
CA VAL A 222 11.28 0.33 -11.43
C VAL A 222 11.37 -0.59 -10.21
N ILE A 223 11.61 -0.03 -9.02
CA ILE A 223 11.69 -0.82 -7.79
C ILE A 223 10.33 -1.43 -7.45
N MET A 224 9.25 -0.66 -7.53
CA MET A 224 7.89 -1.17 -7.30
C MET A 224 7.53 -2.28 -8.31
N ALA A 225 7.83 -2.08 -9.61
CA ALA A 225 7.60 -3.10 -10.62
C ALA A 225 8.36 -4.41 -10.31
N ALA A 226 9.62 -4.31 -9.88
CA ALA A 226 10.42 -5.47 -9.51
C ALA A 226 9.87 -6.21 -8.27
N PHE A 227 9.44 -5.47 -7.25
CA PHE A 227 8.81 -6.07 -6.05
C PHE A 227 7.51 -6.80 -6.40
N VAL A 228 6.65 -6.17 -7.19
CA VAL A 228 5.39 -6.76 -7.66
C VAL A 228 5.65 -7.99 -8.52
N TYR A 229 6.60 -7.92 -9.46
CA TYR A 229 7.01 -9.05 -10.29
C TYR A 229 7.50 -10.22 -9.43
N ASN A 230 8.45 -9.97 -8.56
CA ASN A 230 9.01 -11.01 -7.69
C ASN A 230 7.95 -11.66 -6.80
N ALA A 231 7.03 -10.87 -6.24
CA ALA A 231 5.93 -11.39 -5.43
C ALA A 231 4.95 -12.23 -6.27
N ALA A 232 4.68 -11.81 -7.52
CA ALA A 232 3.77 -12.51 -8.42
C ALA A 232 4.36 -13.82 -8.96
N MET A 233 5.70 -13.89 -9.11
CA MET A 233 6.40 -15.06 -9.67
C MET A 233 6.85 -16.07 -8.62
N ARG A 234 6.86 -15.73 -7.35
CA ARG A 234 7.30 -16.59 -6.24
C ARG A 234 6.47 -17.90 -6.16
N ASP A 235 7.09 -18.99 -5.72
CA ASP A 235 6.35 -20.25 -5.47
C ASP A 235 5.36 -20.09 -4.32
N GLU A 236 5.81 -19.55 -3.20
CA GLU A 236 4.99 -19.33 -2.01
C GLU A 236 4.54 -17.87 -1.90
N LYS A 237 3.38 -17.65 -1.28
CA LYS A 237 2.98 -16.30 -0.86
C LYS A 237 4.00 -15.72 0.13
N LEU A 238 4.00 -14.41 0.30
CA LEU A 238 4.81 -13.80 1.34
C LEU A 238 4.35 -14.27 2.72
N PRO A 239 5.29 -14.53 3.64
CA PRO A 239 4.95 -14.96 4.99
C PRO A 239 4.20 -13.85 5.72
N ARG A 240 3.18 -14.25 6.45
CA ARG A 240 2.46 -13.37 7.38
C ARG A 240 3.22 -13.29 8.70
N LYS A 241 3.13 -12.14 9.37
CA LYS A 241 3.62 -12.05 10.74
C LYS A 241 2.80 -12.96 11.66
N ALA A 242 3.43 -13.46 12.72
CA ALA A 242 2.74 -14.25 13.71
C ALA A 242 1.54 -13.47 14.28
N ALA A 243 0.41 -14.14 14.44
CA ALA A 243 -0.75 -13.54 15.10
C ALA A 243 -0.35 -13.11 16.51
N ARG A 244 -0.61 -11.84 16.84
CA ARG A 244 -0.46 -11.30 18.20
C ARG A 244 -1.75 -11.47 18.98
#